data_342d116b441a8315b61d1c9013ca3d25
#
_entry.id   342d116b441a8315b61d1c9013ca3d25
#
_cell.length_a   1.000
_cell.length_b   1.000
_cell.length_c   1.000
_cell.angle_alpha   90.00
_cell.angle_beta   90.00
_cell.angle_gamma   90.00
#
_symmetry.space_group_name_H-M   'P 1'
#
loop_
_entity.id
_entity.type
_entity.pdbx_description
1 polymer ?
#
loop_
_entity_poly.entity_id
_entity_poly.type
_entity_poly.pdbx_seq_one_letter_code
_entity_poly.pdbx_strand_id
1 'polypeptide(L)'
;NKTSFDKTKAKSFDYAILEKTKKINAIKLNIPWSDLGSWKEICKMYDKNKHKYYKKKNVYYRPWGKYVNLFEGKGFLIKELYVKPKALLSLQKHHHRAEHWLVTQGVPRITLNKDNFSKKPNDSIFIPLGAVHRIQNINKKPVKIIEAQVGSILKETDIIRYKDIYGRIK
;
A
#
# COMPACT_ATOMS: atom_id res chain seq x y z
N ASN A 1 -28.35 -7.24 19.47
CA ASN A 1 -29.42 -7.37 18.50
C ASN A 1 -29.08 -6.54 17.25
N LYS A 2 -28.86 -7.20 16.09
CA LYS A 2 -28.38 -6.57 14.84
C LYS A 2 -29.28 -5.38 14.43
N THR A 3 -30.58 -5.52 14.57
CA THR A 3 -31.57 -4.49 14.28
C THR A 3 -31.49 -3.22 15.12
N SER A 4 -31.01 -3.32 16.35
CA SER A 4 -30.79 -2.15 17.22
C SER A 4 -29.49 -1.42 16.86
N PHE A 5 -28.48 -2.16 16.44
CA PHE A 5 -27.20 -1.59 15.98
C PHE A 5 -27.36 -0.81 14.67
N ASP A 6 -28.12 -1.36 13.70
CA ASP A 6 -28.38 -0.75 12.40
C ASP A 6 -29.16 0.58 12.48
N LYS A 7 -29.87 0.82 13.59
CA LYS A 7 -30.60 2.08 13.88
C LYS A 7 -29.74 3.12 14.60
N THR A 8 -28.51 2.78 14.98
CA THR A 8 -27.64 3.69 15.74
C THR A 8 -26.97 4.66 14.76
N LYS A 9 -27.03 5.97 15.04
CA LYS A 9 -26.31 6.96 14.24
C LYS A 9 -24.82 6.68 14.33
N ALA A 10 -24.13 6.60 13.19
CA ALA A 10 -22.67 6.47 13.13
C ALA A 10 -22.01 7.69 13.74
N LYS A 11 -21.44 7.51 14.94
CA LYS A 11 -20.73 8.55 15.68
C LYS A 11 -19.58 7.91 16.46
N SER A 12 -18.39 8.56 16.46
CA SER A 12 -17.28 8.02 17.23
C SER A 12 -17.60 8.03 18.73
N PHE A 13 -17.00 7.12 19.46
CA PHE A 13 -17.14 7.02 20.92
C PHE A 13 -16.72 8.32 21.61
N ASP A 14 -15.68 8.99 21.09
CA ASP A 14 -15.22 10.26 21.62
C ASP A 14 -16.31 11.32 21.61
N TYR A 15 -16.91 11.59 20.45
CA TYR A 15 -18.00 12.55 20.28
C TYR A 15 -19.33 12.12 20.90
N ALA A 16 -19.56 10.81 21.02
CA ALA A 16 -20.82 10.31 21.57
C ALA A 16 -20.84 10.37 23.09
N ILE A 17 -19.72 10.03 23.73
CA ILE A 17 -19.62 9.78 25.17
C ILE A 17 -18.53 10.62 25.82
N LEU A 18 -17.25 10.54 25.37
CA LEU A 18 -16.13 11.13 26.11
C LEU A 18 -16.22 12.64 26.24
N GLU A 19 -16.61 13.36 25.19
CA GLU A 19 -16.76 14.82 25.25
C GLU A 19 -17.96 15.30 26.09
N LYS A 20 -18.87 14.41 26.42
CA LYS A 20 -20.11 14.74 27.14
C LYS A 20 -20.12 14.31 28.60
N THR A 21 -19.31 13.31 28.93
CA THR A 21 -19.32 12.78 30.30
C THR A 21 -18.50 13.63 31.24
N LYS A 22 -19.03 13.84 32.47
CA LYS A 22 -18.27 14.43 33.56
C LYS A 22 -17.65 13.36 34.45
N LYS A 23 -17.90 12.10 34.17
CA LYS A 23 -17.42 10.92 34.95
C LYS A 23 -16.26 10.25 34.20
N ILE A 24 -15.19 10.98 33.97
CA ILE A 24 -13.99 10.46 33.34
C ILE A 24 -12.77 10.75 34.20
N ASN A 25 -11.92 9.77 34.39
CA ASN A 25 -10.61 9.92 35.00
C ASN A 25 -9.54 9.80 33.89
N ALA A 26 -8.63 10.75 33.84
CA ALA A 26 -7.52 10.74 32.89
C ALA A 26 -6.20 10.64 33.68
N ILE A 27 -5.31 9.79 33.19
CA ILE A 27 -3.95 9.67 33.73
C ILE A 27 -3.01 10.26 32.67
N LYS A 28 -2.21 11.26 33.07
CA LYS A 28 -1.18 11.82 32.20
C LYS A 28 -0.04 10.83 32.03
N LEU A 29 0.17 10.37 30.82
CA LEU A 29 1.32 9.54 30.47
C LEU A 29 2.46 10.42 29.96
N ASN A 30 3.65 10.30 30.55
CA ASN A 30 4.88 10.96 30.08
C ASN A 30 5.68 10.03 29.17
N ILE A 31 5.01 9.37 28.25
CA ILE A 31 5.63 8.52 27.22
C ILE A 31 5.39 9.15 25.84
N PRO A 32 6.32 9.02 24.90
CA PRO A 32 6.07 9.39 23.52
C PRO A 32 4.88 8.55 22.98
N TRP A 33 3.81 9.22 22.62
CA TRP A 33 2.63 8.59 22.04
C TRP A 33 2.28 9.31 20.72
N SER A 34 1.84 8.57 19.74
CA SER A 34 1.34 9.11 18.48
C SER A 34 0.22 8.23 17.96
N ASP A 35 -0.86 8.87 17.55
CA ASP A 35 -1.90 8.21 16.78
C ASP A 35 -1.40 8.04 15.34
N LEU A 36 -1.14 6.79 14.93
CA LEU A 36 -0.71 6.44 13.58
C LEU A 36 -1.85 6.43 12.56
N GLY A 37 -2.97 7.06 12.87
CA GLY A 37 -4.15 7.16 12.00
C GLY A 37 -3.93 7.96 10.72
N SER A 38 -2.77 8.59 10.54
CA SER A 38 -2.44 9.32 9.31
C SER A 38 -1.00 9.09 8.84
N TRP A 39 -0.79 9.09 7.53
CA TRP A 39 0.54 9.04 6.91
C TRP A 39 1.46 10.17 7.38
N LYS A 40 0.91 11.33 7.69
CA LYS A 40 1.66 12.47 8.22
C LYS A 40 2.29 12.16 9.59
N GLU A 41 1.60 11.45 10.46
CA GLU A 41 2.12 11.03 11.76
C GLU A 41 3.15 9.90 11.63
N ILE A 42 2.93 8.98 10.70
CA ILE A 42 3.92 7.95 10.34
C ILE A 42 5.22 8.62 9.88
N CYS A 43 5.14 9.59 8.95
CA CYS A 43 6.30 10.34 8.49
C CYS A 43 7.01 11.09 9.62
N LYS A 44 6.29 11.75 10.53
CA LYS A 44 6.89 12.43 11.68
C LYS A 44 7.64 11.50 12.63
N MET A 45 7.14 10.28 12.84
CA MET A 45 7.84 9.26 13.61
C MET A 45 9.15 8.85 12.92
N TYR A 46 9.15 8.74 11.60
CA TYR A 46 10.34 8.44 10.80
C TYR A 46 11.38 9.56 10.91
N ASP A 47 10.99 10.83 10.76
CA ASP A 47 11.90 11.97 10.82
C ASP A 47 12.53 12.16 12.20
N LYS A 48 11.76 11.97 13.28
CA LYS A 48 12.28 12.08 14.67
C LYS A 48 13.36 11.07 15.00
N ASN A 49 13.31 9.91 14.39
CA ASN A 49 14.24 8.85 14.72
C ASN A 49 15.53 8.87 13.89
N LYS A 50 15.75 9.81 12.95
CA LYS A 50 16.94 9.91 12.06
C LYS A 50 17.53 8.53 11.71
N HIS A 51 16.66 7.51 11.58
CA HIS A 51 17.09 6.14 11.64
C HIS A 51 17.56 5.60 10.30
N LYS A 52 18.67 5.00 10.37
CA LYS A 52 19.37 3.94 9.61
C LYS A 52 18.68 3.35 8.37
N TYR A 53 17.36 3.48 8.21
CA TYR A 53 16.58 2.91 7.11
C TYR A 53 16.71 3.65 5.78
N TYR A 54 17.16 4.91 5.79
CA TYR A 54 17.46 5.67 4.57
C TYR A 54 18.89 5.49 4.03
N LYS A 55 19.71 4.62 4.62
CA LYS A 55 21.14 4.55 4.32
C LYS A 55 21.53 3.86 3.01
N LYS A 56 20.65 3.16 2.33
CA LYS A 56 20.80 2.79 0.91
C LYS A 56 19.42 2.77 0.28
N LYS A 57 19.11 3.73 -0.57
CA LYS A 57 17.96 3.63 -1.47
C LYS A 57 18.17 2.38 -2.32
N ASN A 58 17.54 1.28 -1.95
CA ASN A 58 17.53 0.06 -2.74
C ASN A 58 16.64 0.30 -3.97
N VAL A 59 17.20 0.99 -4.97
CA VAL A 59 16.53 1.28 -6.23
C VAL A 59 16.83 0.15 -7.19
N TYR A 60 15.79 -0.46 -7.71
CA TYR A 60 15.86 -1.55 -8.66
C TYR A 60 15.28 -1.11 -10.00
N TYR A 61 16.13 -0.97 -11.00
CA TYR A 61 15.70 -0.63 -12.36
C TYR A 61 15.12 -1.85 -13.06
N ARG A 62 14.04 -1.62 -13.81
CA ARG A 62 13.32 -2.61 -14.60
C ARG A 62 12.98 -2.03 -15.97
N PRO A 63 12.73 -2.84 -16.99
CA PRO A 63 12.36 -2.32 -18.32
C PRO A 63 11.15 -1.37 -18.27
N TRP A 64 10.17 -1.65 -17.42
CA TRP A 64 8.95 -0.84 -17.24
C TRP A 64 9.17 0.42 -16.38
N GLY A 65 10.30 0.58 -15.72
CA GLY A 65 10.58 1.71 -14.84
C GLY A 65 11.55 1.37 -13.72
N LYS A 66 11.14 1.58 -12.49
CA LYS A 66 11.93 1.21 -11.30
C LYS A 66 11.02 1.00 -10.10
N TYR A 67 11.53 0.34 -9.10
CA TYR A 67 10.95 0.38 -7.75
C TYR A 67 12.02 0.67 -6.70
N VAL A 68 11.57 1.18 -5.58
CA VAL A 68 12.41 1.48 -4.43
C VAL A 68 11.83 0.73 -3.23
N ASN A 69 12.63 -0.09 -2.56
CA ASN A 69 12.22 -0.63 -1.26
C ASN A 69 12.34 0.50 -0.23
N LEU A 70 11.20 0.90 0.33
CA LEU A 70 11.12 1.99 1.30
C LEU A 70 11.32 1.49 2.72
N PHE A 71 10.68 0.37 3.05
CA PHE A 71 10.73 -0.22 4.37
C PHE A 71 10.45 -1.73 4.31
N GLU A 72 11.18 -2.50 5.12
CA GLU A 72 11.01 -3.96 5.26
C GLU A 72 10.93 -4.32 6.74
N GLY A 73 9.96 -5.15 7.10
CA GLY A 73 9.78 -5.68 8.45
C GLY A 73 9.42 -7.16 8.41
N LYS A 74 9.21 -7.75 9.57
CA LYS A 74 8.81 -9.16 9.66
C LYS A 74 7.45 -9.37 9.01
N GLY A 75 7.41 -10.08 7.88
CA GLY A 75 6.19 -10.42 7.16
C GLY A 75 5.63 -9.33 6.25
N PHE A 76 6.32 -8.21 6.05
CA PHE A 76 5.88 -7.17 5.12
C PHE A 76 7.03 -6.40 4.46
N LEU A 77 6.74 -5.81 3.29
CA LEU A 77 7.67 -4.97 2.51
C LEU A 77 6.89 -3.83 1.85
N ILE A 78 7.36 -2.60 2.04
CA ILE A 78 6.79 -1.40 1.40
C ILE A 78 7.69 -0.95 0.26
N LYS A 79 7.09 -0.71 -0.91
CA LYS A 79 7.80 -0.24 -2.11
C LYS A 79 7.14 0.99 -2.70
N GLU A 80 7.93 1.83 -3.36
CA GLU A 80 7.44 2.79 -4.34
C GLU A 80 7.71 2.24 -5.74
N LEU A 81 6.67 2.10 -6.54
CA LEU A 81 6.76 1.74 -7.95
C LEU A 81 6.68 3.00 -8.81
N TYR A 82 7.61 3.15 -9.75
CA TYR A 82 7.60 4.17 -10.79
C TYR A 82 7.45 3.50 -12.14
N VAL A 83 6.29 3.66 -12.78
CA VAL A 83 5.99 3.08 -14.08
C VAL A 83 6.10 4.14 -15.17
N LYS A 84 7.04 3.95 -16.10
CA LYS A 84 7.27 4.86 -17.22
C LYS A 84 5.99 5.07 -18.05
N PRO A 85 5.88 6.19 -18.81
CA PRO A 85 4.85 6.34 -19.82
C PRO A 85 4.82 5.15 -20.77
N LYS A 86 3.63 4.69 -21.14
CA LYS A 86 3.39 3.58 -22.07
C LYS A 86 3.98 2.22 -21.68
N ALA A 87 4.45 2.07 -20.45
CA ALA A 87 5.01 0.83 -19.94
C ALA A 87 3.96 0.01 -19.14
N LEU A 88 4.23 -1.27 -18.98
CA LEU A 88 3.39 -2.18 -18.21
C LEU A 88 4.24 -3.21 -17.46
N LEU A 89 3.79 -3.65 -16.32
CA LEU A 89 4.36 -4.78 -15.60
C LEU A 89 3.92 -6.10 -16.23
N SER A 90 4.58 -7.21 -15.89
CA SER A 90 4.11 -8.54 -16.26
C SER A 90 2.70 -8.81 -15.72
N LEU A 91 1.92 -9.60 -16.43
CA LEU A 91 0.73 -10.24 -15.86
C LEU A 91 1.22 -11.36 -14.96
N GLN A 92 0.96 -11.27 -13.66
CA GLN A 92 1.60 -12.11 -12.64
C GLN A 92 0.66 -12.44 -11.50
N LYS A 93 1.04 -13.44 -10.69
CA LYS A 93 0.44 -13.73 -9.39
C LYS A 93 1.51 -14.10 -8.37
N HIS A 94 1.12 -14.15 -7.09
CA HIS A 94 1.93 -14.57 -5.96
C HIS A 94 1.25 -15.67 -5.16
N HIS A 95 2.02 -16.64 -4.68
CA HIS A 95 1.48 -17.72 -3.84
C HIS A 95 1.63 -17.43 -2.34
N HIS A 96 2.52 -16.53 -1.94
CA HIS A 96 2.91 -16.39 -0.55
C HIS A 96 2.72 -14.97 0.01
N ARG A 97 2.19 -14.04 -0.82
CA ARG A 97 1.90 -12.68 -0.37
C ARG A 97 0.65 -12.10 -1.03
N ALA A 98 -0.02 -11.25 -0.30
CA ALA A 98 -1.02 -10.30 -0.81
C ALA A 98 -0.38 -8.92 -0.95
N GLU A 99 -1.02 -8.02 -1.71
CA GLU A 99 -0.51 -6.67 -1.94
C GLU A 99 -1.63 -5.63 -1.74
N HIS A 100 -1.27 -4.49 -1.17
CA HIS A 100 -2.10 -3.29 -1.14
C HIS A 100 -1.42 -2.20 -1.95
N TRP A 101 -2.10 -1.65 -2.92
CA TRP A 101 -1.61 -0.58 -3.76
C TRP A 101 -2.33 0.72 -3.46
N LEU A 102 -1.58 1.81 -3.29
CA LEU A 102 -2.08 3.18 -3.19
C LEU A 102 -1.52 3.97 -4.37
N VAL A 103 -2.38 4.49 -5.22
CA VAL A 103 -1.97 5.36 -6.33
C VAL A 103 -1.60 6.73 -5.77
N THR A 104 -0.36 7.16 -5.96
CA THR A 104 0.11 8.48 -5.51
C THR A 104 0.24 9.49 -6.65
N GLN A 105 0.42 9.00 -7.89
CA GLN A 105 0.53 9.87 -9.06
C GLN A 105 0.07 9.15 -10.33
N GLY A 106 -0.62 9.89 -11.20
CA GLY A 106 -1.09 9.40 -12.50
C GLY A 106 -2.35 8.55 -12.40
N VAL A 107 -2.75 7.94 -13.50
CA VAL A 107 -3.97 7.11 -13.60
C VAL A 107 -3.60 5.78 -14.24
N PRO A 108 -3.16 4.78 -13.47
CA PRO A 108 -2.87 3.45 -13.99
C PRO A 108 -4.13 2.75 -14.46
N ARG A 109 -3.99 1.92 -15.49
CA ARG A 109 -4.92 0.85 -15.79
C ARG A 109 -4.46 -0.40 -15.04
N ILE A 110 -5.36 -1.02 -14.31
CA ILE A 110 -5.08 -2.20 -13.49
C ILE A 110 -5.87 -3.38 -14.03
N THR A 111 -5.20 -4.51 -14.17
CA THR A 111 -5.83 -5.80 -14.38
C THR A 111 -5.84 -6.53 -13.04
N LEU A 112 -7.00 -7.02 -12.61
CA LEU A 112 -7.15 -7.89 -11.45
C LEU A 112 -8.08 -9.04 -11.85
N ASN A 113 -7.51 -10.24 -11.95
CA ASN A 113 -8.15 -11.42 -12.49
C ASN A 113 -8.71 -11.18 -13.93
N LYS A 114 -10.03 -11.15 -14.09
CA LYS A 114 -10.71 -10.88 -15.37
C LYS A 114 -11.06 -9.40 -15.56
N ASP A 115 -10.96 -8.60 -14.50
CA ASP A 115 -11.38 -7.21 -14.51
C ASP A 115 -10.26 -6.27 -14.93
N ASN A 116 -10.65 -5.21 -15.65
CA ASN A 116 -9.76 -4.13 -16.04
C ASN A 116 -10.42 -2.79 -15.68
N PHE A 117 -9.73 -1.99 -14.88
CA PHE A 117 -10.23 -0.69 -14.44
C PHE A 117 -9.08 0.30 -14.26
N SER A 118 -9.42 1.58 -14.18
CA SER A 118 -8.44 2.65 -13.88
C SER A 118 -8.64 3.17 -12.47
N LYS A 119 -7.55 3.62 -11.86
CA LYS A 119 -7.54 4.20 -10.53
C LYS A 119 -6.89 5.59 -10.55
N LYS A 120 -7.39 6.51 -9.73
CA LYS A 120 -6.88 7.88 -9.60
C LYS A 120 -5.96 8.00 -8.39
N PRO A 121 -5.19 9.09 -8.26
CA PRO A 121 -4.48 9.38 -7.00
C PRO A 121 -5.42 9.37 -5.79
N ASN A 122 -4.95 8.78 -4.69
CA ASN A 122 -5.65 8.44 -3.45
C ASN A 122 -6.56 7.20 -3.51
N ASP A 123 -6.77 6.60 -4.67
CA ASP A 123 -7.44 5.29 -4.72
C ASP A 123 -6.50 4.19 -4.23
N SER A 124 -7.05 3.25 -3.48
CA SER A 124 -6.37 2.03 -3.06
C SER A 124 -6.98 0.78 -3.71
N ILE A 125 -6.16 -0.27 -3.80
CA ILE A 125 -6.57 -1.57 -4.35
C ILE A 125 -5.96 -2.67 -3.49
N PHE A 126 -6.77 -3.63 -3.10
CA PHE A 126 -6.31 -4.88 -2.50
C PHE A 126 -6.14 -5.95 -3.58
N ILE A 127 -4.97 -6.58 -3.62
CA ILE A 127 -4.64 -7.71 -4.47
C ILE A 127 -4.55 -8.95 -3.57
N PRO A 128 -5.56 -9.83 -3.58
CA PRO A 128 -5.56 -11.02 -2.76
C PRO A 128 -4.44 -11.99 -3.14
N LEU A 129 -4.08 -12.84 -2.20
CA LEU A 129 -3.19 -13.97 -2.44
C LEU A 129 -3.67 -14.79 -3.65
N GLY A 130 -2.78 -15.10 -4.58
CA GLY A 130 -3.09 -15.90 -5.78
C GLY A 130 -3.82 -15.15 -6.89
N ALA A 131 -4.27 -13.92 -6.69
CA ALA A 131 -4.94 -13.14 -7.72
C ALA A 131 -3.97 -12.77 -8.86
N VAL A 132 -4.41 -12.94 -10.09
CA VAL A 132 -3.66 -12.53 -11.29
C VAL A 132 -3.81 -11.03 -11.48
N HIS A 133 -2.71 -10.31 -11.59
CA HIS A 133 -2.75 -8.85 -11.61
C HIS A 133 -1.65 -8.23 -12.47
N ARG A 134 -1.86 -6.97 -12.85
CA ARG A 134 -0.88 -6.15 -13.59
C ARG A 134 -1.19 -4.67 -13.45
N ILE A 135 -0.13 -3.84 -13.43
CA ILE A 135 -0.20 -2.40 -13.63
C ILE A 135 0.20 -2.08 -15.07
N GLN A 136 -0.58 -1.22 -15.72
CA GLN A 136 -0.26 -0.66 -17.03
C GLN A 136 -0.39 0.86 -16.98
N ASN A 137 0.61 1.56 -17.47
CA ASN A 137 0.56 3.01 -17.68
C ASN A 137 0.32 3.32 -19.16
N ILE A 138 -0.92 3.60 -19.53
CA ILE A 138 -1.31 3.98 -20.90
C ILE A 138 -1.10 5.46 -21.21
N ASN A 139 -0.70 6.25 -20.22
CA ASN A 139 -0.62 7.71 -20.30
C ASN A 139 0.75 8.20 -20.80
N LYS A 140 0.85 9.50 -21.07
CA LYS A 140 2.11 10.19 -21.43
C LYS A 140 2.93 10.61 -20.20
N LYS A 141 2.33 10.62 -19.00
CA LYS A 141 3.00 10.94 -17.75
C LYS A 141 3.27 9.68 -16.92
N PRO A 142 4.30 9.67 -16.07
CA PRO A 142 4.57 8.51 -15.23
C PRO A 142 3.46 8.25 -14.21
N VAL A 143 3.37 7.01 -13.76
CA VAL A 143 2.52 6.56 -12.66
C VAL A 143 3.41 6.21 -11.48
N LYS A 144 2.98 6.59 -10.26
CA LYS A 144 3.59 6.15 -9.01
C LYS A 144 2.57 5.47 -8.13
N ILE A 145 3.00 4.39 -7.49
CA ILE A 145 2.18 3.57 -6.60
C ILE A 145 3.02 3.23 -5.38
N ILE A 146 2.44 3.36 -4.20
CA ILE A 146 2.96 2.72 -3.00
C ILE A 146 2.35 1.31 -2.93
N GLU A 147 3.21 0.31 -2.83
CA GLU A 147 2.87 -1.10 -2.72
C GLU A 147 3.27 -1.61 -1.35
N ALA A 148 2.31 -2.11 -0.59
CA ALA A 148 2.55 -2.83 0.65
C ALA A 148 2.32 -4.32 0.40
N GLN A 149 3.40 -5.11 0.48
CA GLN A 149 3.37 -6.57 0.39
C GLN A 149 3.28 -7.16 1.79
N VAL A 150 2.39 -8.11 2.00
CA VAL A 150 2.23 -8.83 3.27
C VAL A 150 2.21 -10.32 3.01
N GLY A 151 3.09 -11.07 3.67
CA GLY A 151 3.18 -12.53 3.46
C GLY A 151 4.46 -13.15 3.96
N SER A 152 4.60 -14.45 3.72
CA SER A 152 5.75 -15.24 4.17
C SER A 152 6.96 -15.17 3.22
N ILE A 153 6.74 -14.93 1.92
CA ILE A 153 7.80 -14.78 0.91
C ILE A 153 7.59 -13.49 0.15
N LEU A 154 8.49 -12.50 0.38
CA LEU A 154 8.41 -11.16 -0.21
C LEU A 154 9.45 -10.95 -1.33
N LYS A 155 10.14 -12.01 -1.73
CA LYS A 155 11.17 -12.01 -2.77
C LYS A 155 10.56 -12.13 -4.18
N GLU A 156 11.33 -11.71 -5.19
CA GLU A 156 10.92 -11.86 -6.61
C GLU A 156 10.74 -13.32 -7.05
N THR A 157 11.27 -14.28 -6.31
CA THR A 157 11.08 -15.72 -6.56
C THR A 157 9.62 -16.18 -6.40
N ASP A 158 8.79 -15.40 -5.67
CA ASP A 158 7.35 -15.65 -5.54
C ASP A 158 6.51 -15.09 -6.72
N ILE A 159 7.16 -14.53 -7.75
CA ILE A 159 6.46 -13.99 -8.93
C ILE A 159 6.29 -15.08 -9.98
N ILE A 160 5.04 -15.48 -10.24
CA ILE A 160 4.67 -16.31 -11.38
C ILE A 160 4.14 -15.40 -12.49
N ARG A 161 4.86 -15.39 -13.63
CA ARG A 161 4.53 -14.54 -14.78
C ARG A 161 3.77 -15.33 -15.84
N TYR A 162 2.64 -14.77 -16.27
CA TYR A 162 1.82 -15.36 -17.37
C TYR A 162 2.09 -14.67 -18.70
N LYS A 163 2.26 -13.34 -18.69
CA LYS A 163 2.57 -12.53 -19.89
C LYS A 163 3.58 -11.46 -19.51
N ASP A 164 4.68 -11.43 -20.23
CA ASP A 164 5.75 -10.45 -20.04
C ASP A 164 6.35 -10.07 -21.41
N ILE A 165 6.20 -8.79 -21.79
CA ILE A 165 6.70 -8.28 -23.06
C ILE A 165 8.23 -8.07 -23.08
N TYR A 166 8.89 -8.28 -21.94
CA TYR A 166 10.32 -8.04 -21.76
C TYR A 166 11.14 -9.34 -21.73
N GLY A 167 10.51 -10.50 -22.02
CA GLY A 167 11.20 -11.79 -22.14
C GLY A 167 11.69 -12.38 -20.81
N ARG A 168 11.05 -12.05 -19.68
CA ARG A 168 11.43 -12.58 -18.36
C ARG A 168 10.64 -13.84 -17.92
N ILE A 169 9.85 -14.41 -18.81
CA ILE A 169 9.23 -15.73 -18.64
C ILE A 169 10.31 -16.76 -18.96
N LYS A 170 10.58 -17.64 -17.99
CA LYS A 170 11.43 -18.83 -18.17
C LYS A 170 10.58 -20.01 -18.55
#